data_d9e9ae7abb0509f7e229dd1f7b6423a6
#
_entry.id   d9e9ae7abb0509f7e229dd1f7b6423a6
#
_cell.length_a   1.000
_cell.length_b   1.000
_cell.length_c   1.000
_cell.angle_alpha   90.00
_cell.angle_beta   90.00
_cell.angle_gamma   90.00
#
_symmetry.space_group_name_H-M   'P 1'
#
loop_
_entity.id
_entity.type
_entity.pdbx_description
1 polymer ?
#
loop_
_entity_poly.entity_id
_entity_poly.type
_entity_poly.pdbx_seq_one_letter_code
_entity_poly.pdbx_strand_id
1 'polypeptide(L)'
;MTSNKPTAVTTIRPIAASSIYGMVFHEDFIWAIDSGNGYLLQIDPATDNTTILNTRSWSDFIGATGLAITDNILWFTNGERVYCCSLVTKDFEPQLFLHLDCEINGIAVWESTIYLTSQKQGKILVYNRDRATKITHFYAPGIGLENITVKSEEIWLTDDLEQTVYCLDRATGETIFSVLTPFASPTGLAFNSNEGQETLYVAYTDREMYIRDNPNAEPNYELQDRDRTFIHPLYFSYNRQQNYALSNGYLVEMSYTEEISPLDAIKIDNLEWRIALPAETDRQKIRSVQAIGLPFSEEVKEGQRIAVFKFDNFNSEQRYIFGSLEH
;
A
#
# COMPACT_ATOMS: atom_id res chain seq x y z
N MET A 1 -24.39 19.24 -17.85
CA MET A 1 -24.02 18.43 -16.69
C MET A 1 -23.86 16.99 -17.15
N THR A 2 -22.66 16.61 -17.54
CA THR A 2 -22.35 15.23 -17.94
C THR A 2 -22.19 14.44 -16.66
N SER A 3 -23.08 13.45 -16.46
CA SER A 3 -23.01 12.46 -15.40
C SER A 3 -21.72 11.67 -15.57
N ASN A 4 -20.65 12.04 -14.85
CA ASN A 4 -19.52 11.16 -14.67
C ASN A 4 -20.00 9.97 -13.83
N LYS A 5 -20.27 8.84 -14.49
CA LYS A 5 -20.34 7.56 -13.80
C LYS A 5 -19.00 7.39 -13.10
N PRO A 6 -18.98 7.03 -11.80
CA PRO A 6 -17.73 6.66 -11.15
C PRO A 6 -17.14 5.49 -11.94
N THR A 7 -15.98 5.71 -12.54
CA THR A 7 -15.19 4.64 -13.13
C THR A 7 -14.80 3.74 -11.97
N ALA A 8 -15.20 2.48 -12.02
CA ALA A 8 -14.78 1.52 -11.00
C ALA A 8 -13.24 1.47 -11.03
N VAL A 9 -12.64 1.83 -9.93
CA VAL A 9 -11.19 1.73 -9.77
C VAL A 9 -10.88 0.24 -9.60
N THR A 10 -10.26 -0.34 -10.60
CA THR A 10 -9.91 -1.76 -10.59
C THR A 10 -8.57 -1.96 -9.90
N THR A 11 -8.54 -2.88 -8.94
CA THR A 11 -7.30 -3.36 -8.33
C THR A 11 -6.65 -4.36 -9.27
N ILE A 12 -5.38 -4.14 -9.62
CA ILE A 12 -4.58 -5.02 -10.46
C ILE A 12 -4.00 -6.13 -9.57
N ARG A 13 -4.26 -7.38 -9.92
CA ARG A 13 -3.80 -8.56 -9.17
C ARG A 13 -2.92 -9.43 -10.05
N PRO A 14 -1.59 -9.18 -10.07
CA PRO A 14 -0.69 -9.94 -10.91
C PRO A 14 -0.71 -11.43 -10.57
N ILE A 15 -0.83 -12.27 -11.59
CA ILE A 15 -0.84 -13.73 -11.42
C ILE A 15 0.56 -14.19 -11.00
N ALA A 16 0.62 -15.08 -10.01
CA ALA A 16 1.83 -15.65 -9.43
C ALA A 16 2.78 -14.67 -8.72
N ALA A 17 2.34 -13.45 -8.44
CA ALA A 17 3.08 -12.53 -7.59
C ALA A 17 2.75 -12.76 -6.12
N SER A 18 3.77 -12.76 -5.28
CA SER A 18 3.62 -12.86 -3.82
C SER A 18 4.00 -11.56 -3.11
N SER A 19 4.98 -10.81 -3.63
CA SER A 19 5.64 -9.74 -2.88
C SER A 19 6.23 -8.68 -3.81
N ILE A 20 5.40 -7.73 -4.28
CA ILE A 20 5.84 -6.66 -5.16
C ILE A 20 6.43 -5.51 -4.33
N TYR A 21 7.72 -5.20 -4.57
CA TYR A 21 8.41 -4.07 -3.96
C TYR A 21 8.82 -3.00 -4.98
N GLY A 22 9.62 -3.32 -5.97
CA GLY A 22 10.03 -2.36 -7.00
C GLY A 22 9.05 -2.29 -8.16
N MET A 23 8.68 -1.09 -8.58
CA MET A 23 7.81 -0.86 -9.73
C MET A 23 8.30 0.30 -10.60
N VAL A 24 8.07 0.18 -11.92
CA VAL A 24 8.23 1.25 -12.88
C VAL A 24 7.21 1.09 -14.03
N PHE A 25 6.70 2.19 -14.54
CA PHE A 25 5.91 2.17 -15.77
C PHE A 25 6.86 2.31 -16.98
N HIS A 26 6.85 1.33 -17.87
CA HIS A 26 7.69 1.32 -19.05
C HIS A 26 6.88 0.88 -20.27
N GLU A 27 6.91 1.69 -21.32
CA GLU A 27 6.00 1.60 -22.47
C GLU A 27 4.54 1.60 -21.99
N ASP A 28 3.75 0.57 -22.24
CA ASP A 28 2.33 0.50 -21.83
C ASP A 28 2.11 -0.45 -20.63
N PHE A 29 3.17 -0.91 -19.98
CA PHE A 29 3.13 -1.93 -18.94
C PHE A 29 3.70 -1.44 -17.62
N ILE A 30 3.18 -2.00 -16.54
CA ILE A 30 3.84 -1.94 -15.24
C ILE A 30 4.88 -3.05 -15.21
N TRP A 31 6.14 -2.68 -15.02
CA TRP A 31 7.21 -3.61 -14.72
C TRP A 31 7.40 -3.63 -13.21
N ALA A 32 7.48 -4.82 -12.61
CA ALA A 32 7.55 -4.98 -11.18
C ALA A 32 8.50 -6.11 -10.79
N ILE A 33 9.12 -5.99 -9.62
CA ILE A 33 9.90 -7.07 -9.00
C ILE A 33 9.05 -7.74 -7.92
N ASP A 34 8.84 -9.04 -8.07
CA ASP A 34 8.38 -9.92 -7.00
C ASP A 34 9.60 -10.42 -6.21
N SER A 35 9.86 -9.76 -5.10
CA SER A 35 11.04 -9.98 -4.27
C SER A 35 11.13 -11.41 -3.73
N GLY A 36 10.00 -12.01 -3.37
CA GLY A 36 9.95 -13.37 -2.81
C GLY A 36 10.31 -14.43 -3.82
N ASN A 37 9.77 -14.35 -5.04
CA ASN A 37 10.01 -15.33 -6.10
C ASN A 37 11.19 -14.96 -7.01
N GLY A 38 11.71 -13.74 -6.93
CA GLY A 38 12.74 -13.23 -7.82
C GLY A 38 12.26 -13.01 -9.25
N TYR A 39 10.97 -12.77 -9.45
CA TYR A 39 10.41 -12.57 -10.78
C TYR A 39 10.45 -11.09 -11.19
N LEU A 40 10.89 -10.84 -12.39
CA LEU A 40 10.67 -9.58 -13.10
C LEU A 40 9.37 -9.75 -13.90
N LEU A 41 8.34 -9.03 -13.50
CA LEU A 41 7.00 -9.11 -14.04
C LEU A 41 6.75 -7.97 -15.02
N GLN A 42 6.09 -8.27 -16.13
CA GLN A 42 5.45 -7.30 -17.02
C GLN A 42 3.94 -7.49 -16.89
N ILE A 43 3.24 -6.46 -16.46
CA ILE A 43 1.83 -6.49 -16.09
C ILE A 43 1.07 -5.50 -16.96
N ASP A 44 0.03 -5.97 -17.64
CA ASP A 44 -0.91 -5.11 -18.35
C ASP A 44 -1.91 -4.51 -17.34
N PRO A 45 -1.91 -3.20 -17.12
CA PRO A 45 -2.79 -2.58 -16.12
C PRO A 45 -4.28 -2.65 -16.47
N ALA A 46 -4.63 -2.93 -17.72
CA ALA A 46 -6.02 -3.01 -18.16
C ALA A 46 -6.63 -4.40 -18.02
N THR A 47 -5.82 -5.46 -18.06
CA THR A 47 -6.28 -6.85 -18.11
C THR A 47 -5.73 -7.73 -16.99
N ASP A 48 -4.85 -7.23 -16.14
CA ASP A 48 -4.08 -7.98 -15.14
C ASP A 48 -3.16 -9.08 -15.72
N ASN A 49 -3.06 -9.18 -17.04
CA ASN A 49 -2.20 -10.17 -17.68
C ASN A 49 -0.74 -9.96 -17.27
N THR A 50 -0.14 -11.01 -16.77
CA THR A 50 1.19 -10.98 -16.20
C THR A 50 2.13 -11.91 -16.95
N THR A 51 3.30 -11.41 -17.35
CA THR A 51 4.37 -12.17 -17.99
C THR A 51 5.62 -12.11 -17.13
N ILE A 52 6.25 -13.26 -16.88
CA ILE A 52 7.56 -13.36 -16.22
C ILE A 52 8.63 -13.22 -17.30
N LEU A 53 9.45 -12.17 -17.17
CA LEU A 53 10.46 -11.83 -18.18
C LEU A 53 11.79 -12.54 -17.95
N ASN A 54 12.19 -12.74 -16.71
CA ASN A 54 13.50 -13.24 -16.31
C ASN A 54 13.51 -14.75 -15.98
N THR A 55 12.82 -15.57 -16.75
CA THR A 55 12.66 -17.02 -16.47
C THR A 55 13.97 -17.79 -16.33
N ARG A 56 15.10 -17.28 -16.86
CA ARG A 56 16.42 -17.90 -16.77
C ARG A 56 17.29 -17.37 -15.64
N SER A 57 17.04 -16.13 -15.19
CA SER A 57 17.85 -15.42 -14.20
C SER A 57 17.05 -15.05 -12.94
N TRP A 58 15.90 -15.67 -12.69
CA TRP A 58 15.03 -15.34 -11.56
C TRP A 58 15.76 -15.41 -10.20
N SER A 59 16.68 -16.35 -10.04
CA SER A 59 17.44 -16.50 -8.79
C SER A 59 18.28 -15.29 -8.42
N ASP A 60 18.69 -14.49 -9.41
CA ASP A 60 19.51 -13.30 -9.21
C ASP A 60 18.68 -12.10 -8.69
N PHE A 61 17.35 -12.19 -8.79
CA PHE A 61 16.40 -11.19 -8.36
C PHE A 61 15.72 -11.52 -7.02
N ILE A 62 16.00 -12.69 -6.43
CA ILE A 62 15.47 -13.02 -5.10
C ILE A 62 15.95 -11.99 -4.09
N GLY A 63 15.01 -11.39 -3.34
CA GLY A 63 15.30 -10.33 -2.38
C GLY A 63 15.53 -8.95 -2.99
N ALA A 64 15.35 -8.78 -4.31
CA ALA A 64 15.44 -7.47 -4.93
C ALA A 64 14.22 -6.60 -4.55
N THR A 65 14.47 -5.31 -4.23
CA THR A 65 13.45 -4.43 -3.66
C THR A 65 13.15 -3.18 -4.47
N GLY A 66 14.10 -2.63 -5.20
CA GLY A 66 13.91 -1.44 -6.03
C GLY A 66 13.97 -1.76 -7.52
N LEU A 67 13.27 -0.96 -8.34
CA LEU A 67 13.28 -1.09 -9.79
C LEU A 67 13.19 0.27 -10.47
N ALA A 68 14.08 0.51 -11.44
CA ALA A 68 14.00 1.65 -12.35
C ALA A 68 14.42 1.25 -13.77
N ILE A 69 13.90 1.92 -14.77
CA ILE A 69 14.28 1.74 -16.17
C ILE A 69 14.61 3.11 -16.77
N THR A 70 15.77 3.22 -17.40
CA THR A 70 16.19 4.39 -18.18
C THR A 70 17.19 4.00 -19.26
N ASP A 71 17.12 4.62 -20.43
CA ASP A 71 18.07 4.42 -21.55
C ASP A 71 18.26 2.93 -21.93
N ASN A 72 17.20 2.12 -21.94
CA ASN A 72 17.23 0.66 -22.17
C ASN A 72 18.09 -0.11 -21.14
N ILE A 73 18.26 0.43 -19.97
CA ILE A 73 18.91 -0.21 -18.82
C ILE A 73 17.89 -0.36 -17.70
N LEU A 74 17.77 -1.57 -17.20
CA LEU A 74 17.03 -1.89 -16.00
C LEU A 74 17.98 -1.81 -14.81
N TRP A 75 17.56 -1.10 -13.77
CA TRP A 75 18.28 -0.94 -12.52
C TRP A 75 17.47 -1.56 -11.38
N PHE A 76 18.14 -2.28 -10.49
CA PHE A 76 17.48 -2.80 -9.31
C PHE A 76 18.44 -2.86 -8.10
N THR A 77 17.84 -2.96 -6.91
CA THR A 77 18.56 -3.06 -5.64
C THR A 77 18.36 -4.44 -5.03
N ASN A 78 19.40 -4.96 -4.38
CA ASN A 78 19.32 -6.19 -3.59
C ASN A 78 20.29 -6.10 -2.40
N GLY A 79 19.75 -5.96 -1.20
CA GLY A 79 20.52 -5.72 0.00
C GLY A 79 21.33 -4.43 -0.10
N GLU A 80 22.66 -4.53 0.03
CA GLU A 80 23.59 -3.40 -0.03
C GLU A 80 24.10 -3.09 -1.46
N ARG A 81 23.48 -3.66 -2.50
CA ARG A 81 23.98 -3.63 -3.86
C ARG A 81 22.99 -3.05 -4.84
N VAL A 82 23.53 -2.32 -5.79
CA VAL A 82 22.82 -1.82 -6.97
C VAL A 82 23.32 -2.58 -8.20
N TYR A 83 22.39 -3.11 -8.97
CA TYR A 83 22.67 -3.85 -10.19
C TYR A 83 22.04 -3.15 -11.40
N CYS A 84 22.58 -3.43 -12.57
CA CYS A 84 22.00 -3.03 -13.84
C CYS A 84 21.99 -4.18 -14.84
N CYS A 85 20.98 -4.21 -15.72
CA CYS A 85 20.85 -5.17 -16.82
C CYS A 85 20.50 -4.41 -18.11
N SER A 86 21.00 -4.91 -19.24
CA SER A 86 20.58 -4.41 -20.54
C SER A 86 19.22 -4.96 -20.92
N LEU A 87 18.29 -4.10 -21.33
CA LEU A 87 17.00 -4.52 -21.90
C LEU A 87 17.12 -4.98 -23.37
N VAL A 88 18.23 -4.64 -24.02
CA VAL A 88 18.44 -4.97 -25.44
C VAL A 88 18.66 -6.46 -25.63
N THR A 89 19.44 -7.10 -24.75
CA THR A 89 19.77 -8.53 -24.82
C THR A 89 18.63 -9.42 -24.34
N LYS A 90 17.74 -8.88 -23.51
CA LYS A 90 16.62 -9.62 -22.85
C LYS A 90 17.06 -10.84 -22.02
N ASP A 91 18.34 -10.96 -21.70
CA ASP A 91 18.88 -12.05 -20.87
C ASP A 91 18.74 -11.73 -19.38
N PHE A 92 18.58 -10.45 -19.05
CA PHE A 92 18.48 -9.92 -17.69
C PHE A 92 19.62 -10.42 -16.78
N GLU A 93 20.82 -10.49 -17.31
CA GLU A 93 22.02 -10.84 -16.53
C GLU A 93 22.47 -9.63 -15.70
N PRO A 94 22.46 -9.72 -14.36
CA PRO A 94 22.81 -8.58 -13.51
C PRO A 94 24.31 -8.30 -13.55
N GLN A 95 24.64 -7.02 -13.71
CA GLN A 95 25.99 -6.51 -13.53
C GLN A 95 26.01 -5.63 -12.27
N LEU A 96 26.94 -5.91 -11.35
CA LEU A 96 27.11 -5.07 -10.16
C LEU A 96 27.57 -3.69 -10.59
N PHE A 97 26.78 -2.68 -10.24
CA PHE A 97 27.11 -1.28 -10.50
C PHE A 97 27.73 -0.59 -9.28
N LEU A 98 27.12 -0.79 -8.09
CA LEU A 98 27.56 -0.14 -6.86
C LEU A 98 27.34 -1.06 -5.65
N HIS A 99 28.29 -1.03 -4.71
CA HIS A 99 28.16 -1.68 -3.42
C HIS A 99 28.25 -0.61 -2.33
N LEU A 100 27.30 -0.61 -1.42
CA LEU A 100 27.18 0.34 -0.33
C LEU A 100 27.45 -0.34 1.01
N ASP A 101 27.52 0.45 2.06
CA ASP A 101 27.68 0.00 3.44
C ASP A 101 26.35 -0.05 4.22
N CYS A 102 25.23 0.03 3.49
CA CYS A 102 23.88 0.02 4.05
C CYS A 102 22.91 -0.65 3.11
N GLU A 103 21.86 -1.21 3.69
CA GLU A 103 20.74 -1.81 2.98
C GLU A 103 19.95 -0.74 2.21
N ILE A 104 19.53 -1.09 0.99
CA ILE A 104 18.82 -0.22 0.07
C ILE A 104 17.46 -0.85 -0.25
N ASN A 105 16.40 -0.07 -0.05
CA ASN A 105 15.02 -0.49 -0.27
C ASN A 105 14.52 -0.17 -1.69
N GLY A 106 14.90 0.99 -2.23
CA GLY A 106 14.39 1.45 -3.52
C GLY A 106 15.42 2.20 -4.36
N ILE A 107 15.14 2.31 -5.66
CA ILE A 107 15.98 3.00 -6.62
C ILE A 107 15.13 3.79 -7.61
N ALA A 108 15.54 5.02 -7.91
CA ALA A 108 15.10 5.78 -9.06
C ALA A 108 16.31 6.34 -9.82
N VAL A 109 16.18 6.43 -11.13
CA VAL A 109 17.20 7.01 -12.00
C VAL A 109 16.58 8.12 -12.83
N TRP A 110 17.18 9.30 -12.76
CA TRP A 110 16.78 10.47 -13.51
C TRP A 110 17.99 11.13 -14.12
N GLU A 111 18.07 11.16 -15.44
CA GLU A 111 19.23 11.67 -16.18
C GLU A 111 20.53 11.01 -15.70
N SER A 112 21.49 11.79 -15.22
CA SER A 112 22.78 11.31 -14.68
C SER A 112 22.77 11.05 -13.17
N THR A 113 21.59 11.00 -12.54
CA THR A 113 21.45 10.90 -11.08
C THR A 113 20.73 9.63 -10.68
N ILE A 114 21.24 8.95 -9.66
CA ILE A 114 20.61 7.81 -9.00
C ILE A 114 20.18 8.24 -7.60
N TYR A 115 18.93 7.96 -7.25
CA TYR A 115 18.36 8.14 -5.92
C TYR A 115 18.11 6.77 -5.31
N LEU A 116 18.58 6.55 -4.09
CA LEU A 116 18.47 5.28 -3.37
C LEU A 116 17.85 5.54 -2.00
N THR A 117 16.86 4.76 -1.64
CA THR A 117 16.26 4.81 -0.30
C THR A 117 16.94 3.81 0.62
N SER A 118 17.19 4.21 1.85
CA SER A 118 17.64 3.34 2.93
C SER A 118 16.80 3.60 4.18
N GLN A 119 15.87 2.70 4.45
CA GLN A 119 15.03 2.76 5.64
C GLN A 119 15.88 2.72 6.91
N LYS A 120 16.84 1.80 6.95
CA LYS A 120 17.74 1.63 8.10
C LYS A 120 18.55 2.87 8.46
N GLN A 121 18.91 3.69 7.46
CA GLN A 121 19.61 4.96 7.70
C GLN A 121 18.66 6.16 7.79
N GLY A 122 17.38 6.00 7.44
CA GLY A 122 16.42 7.10 7.34
C GLY A 122 16.86 8.15 6.32
N LYS A 123 17.37 7.72 5.15
CA LYS A 123 17.96 8.61 4.15
C LYS A 123 17.59 8.24 2.73
N ILE A 124 17.59 9.26 1.89
CA ILE A 124 17.62 9.18 0.44
C ILE A 124 19.05 9.53 0.01
N LEU A 125 19.79 8.58 -0.50
CA LEU A 125 21.16 8.76 -0.96
C LEU A 125 21.15 9.18 -2.44
N VAL A 126 21.96 10.16 -2.80
CA VAL A 126 22.01 10.71 -4.16
C VAL A 126 23.40 10.47 -4.74
N TYR A 127 23.45 9.77 -5.88
CA TYR A 127 24.69 9.40 -6.57
C TYR A 127 24.72 9.91 -8.01
N ASN A 128 25.92 10.19 -8.49
CA ASN A 128 26.14 10.40 -9.93
C ASN A 128 26.20 9.02 -10.62
N ARG A 129 25.36 8.83 -11.63
CA ARG A 129 25.24 7.57 -12.39
C ARG A 129 26.54 7.21 -13.14
N ASP A 130 27.16 8.21 -13.78
CA ASP A 130 28.29 7.96 -14.69
C ASP A 130 29.59 7.70 -13.93
N ARG A 131 29.72 8.26 -12.73
CA ARG A 131 30.93 8.18 -11.90
C ARG A 131 30.79 7.24 -10.71
N ALA A 132 29.60 6.75 -10.43
CA ALA A 132 29.27 5.96 -9.25
C ALA A 132 29.70 6.64 -7.93
N THR A 133 29.64 7.99 -7.87
CA THR A 133 30.11 8.78 -6.73
C THR A 133 28.94 9.43 -6.01
N LYS A 134 28.98 9.42 -4.68
CA LYS A 134 27.97 10.10 -3.86
C LYS A 134 28.01 11.60 -4.07
N ILE A 135 26.85 12.20 -4.34
CA ILE A 135 26.69 13.66 -4.46
C ILE A 135 26.25 14.23 -3.11
N THR A 136 25.16 13.71 -2.56
CA THR A 136 24.55 14.21 -1.31
C THR A 136 23.65 13.15 -0.69
N HIS A 137 22.86 13.53 0.29
CA HIS A 137 21.73 12.76 0.81
C HIS A 137 20.66 13.73 1.34
N PHE A 138 19.42 13.27 1.38
CA PHE A 138 18.33 13.89 2.10
C PHE A 138 17.91 12.99 3.25
N TYR A 139 17.30 13.55 4.29
CA TYR A 139 16.66 12.77 5.34
C TYR A 139 15.29 12.29 4.88
N ALA A 140 14.93 11.08 5.26
CA ALA A 140 13.60 10.55 5.00
C ALA A 140 12.52 11.37 5.72
N PRO A 141 11.37 11.62 5.10
CA PRO A 141 10.26 12.32 5.76
C PRO A 141 9.54 11.46 6.80
N GLY A 142 9.58 10.13 6.67
CA GLY A 142 8.95 9.13 7.53
C GLY A 142 9.91 8.03 7.94
N ILE A 143 9.41 7.05 8.68
CA ILE A 143 10.21 6.00 9.32
C ILE A 143 10.17 4.65 8.58
N GLY A 144 9.18 4.44 7.70
CA GLY A 144 8.96 3.21 6.92
C GLY A 144 9.35 3.36 5.43
N LEU A 145 10.45 4.05 5.14
CA LEU A 145 10.86 4.39 3.78
C LEU A 145 11.15 3.15 2.93
N GLU A 146 10.31 2.88 1.94
CA GLU A 146 10.46 1.74 1.05
C GLU A 146 10.97 2.16 -0.34
N ASN A 147 10.10 2.47 -1.25
CA ASN A 147 10.48 2.68 -2.65
C ASN A 147 10.45 4.15 -3.06
N ILE A 148 11.03 4.41 -4.23
CA ILE A 148 11.24 5.75 -4.75
C ILE A 148 11.01 5.81 -6.27
N THR A 149 10.38 6.88 -6.73
CA THR A 149 10.40 7.28 -8.14
C THR A 149 10.65 8.77 -8.27
N VAL A 150 11.14 9.20 -9.42
CA VAL A 150 11.42 10.61 -9.72
C VAL A 150 10.61 11.03 -10.94
N LYS A 151 10.02 12.22 -10.84
CA LYS A 151 9.25 12.82 -11.90
C LYS A 151 9.53 14.31 -11.96
N SER A 152 10.17 14.78 -13.02
CA SER A 152 10.56 16.18 -13.16
C SER A 152 11.34 16.70 -11.95
N GLU A 153 10.80 17.68 -11.24
CA GLU A 153 11.40 18.30 -10.06
C GLU A 153 10.94 17.65 -8.74
N GLU A 154 10.29 16.50 -8.80
CA GLU A 154 9.70 15.83 -7.64
C GLU A 154 10.30 14.45 -7.40
N ILE A 155 10.51 14.12 -6.12
CA ILE A 155 10.80 12.78 -5.63
C ILE A 155 9.55 12.25 -4.94
N TRP A 156 9.17 11.04 -5.29
CA TRP A 156 8.01 10.37 -4.70
C TRP A 156 8.45 9.09 -3.99
N LEU A 157 7.94 8.90 -2.77
CA LEU A 157 8.35 7.84 -1.85
C LEU A 157 7.14 7.11 -1.30
N THR A 158 7.26 5.80 -1.11
CA THR A 158 6.36 5.04 -0.25
C THR A 158 6.93 4.89 1.14
N ASP A 159 6.05 4.97 2.14
CA ASP A 159 6.34 4.65 3.54
C ASP A 159 5.33 3.61 4.01
N ASP A 160 5.80 2.40 4.28
CA ASP A 160 4.97 1.25 4.61
C ASP A 160 4.39 1.33 6.03
N LEU A 161 5.16 1.89 6.98
CA LEU A 161 4.77 2.01 8.38
C LEU A 161 3.76 3.14 8.60
N GLU A 162 3.91 4.26 7.88
CA GLU A 162 3.01 5.40 7.97
C GLU A 162 1.84 5.34 6.98
N GLN A 163 1.79 4.29 6.16
CA GLN A 163 0.75 4.09 5.15
C GLN A 163 0.60 5.33 4.24
N THR A 164 1.73 5.86 3.76
CA THR A 164 1.80 7.18 3.13
C THR A 164 2.64 7.16 1.86
N VAL A 165 2.26 8.00 0.91
CA VAL A 165 3.10 8.42 -0.22
C VAL A 165 3.52 9.87 0.01
N TYR A 166 4.81 10.14 0.01
CA TYR A 166 5.38 11.47 0.13
C TYR A 166 5.80 12.02 -1.23
N CYS A 167 5.59 13.32 -1.43
CA CYS A 167 6.13 14.10 -2.53
C CYS A 167 7.10 15.13 -1.98
N LEU A 168 8.34 15.09 -2.44
CA LEU A 168 9.43 15.98 -2.03
C LEU A 168 9.93 16.81 -3.21
N ASP A 169 10.42 17.99 -2.91
CA ASP A 169 11.21 18.79 -3.86
C ASP A 169 12.56 18.10 -4.15
N ARG A 170 12.86 17.88 -5.40
CA ARG A 170 14.06 17.14 -5.83
C ARG A 170 15.38 17.89 -5.56
N ALA A 171 15.35 19.20 -5.51
CA ALA A 171 16.54 20.01 -5.28
C ALA A 171 16.90 20.10 -3.81
N THR A 172 15.88 20.16 -2.93
CA THR A 172 16.07 20.40 -1.49
C THR A 172 15.85 19.16 -0.63
N GLY A 173 15.04 18.19 -1.09
CA GLY A 173 14.58 17.06 -0.30
C GLY A 173 13.48 17.41 0.70
N GLU A 174 12.96 18.64 0.66
CA GLU A 174 11.87 19.07 1.53
C GLU A 174 10.53 18.48 1.08
N THR A 175 9.70 18.09 2.05
CA THR A 175 8.37 17.56 1.77
C THR A 175 7.45 18.68 1.25
N ILE A 176 6.90 18.49 0.06
CA ILE A 176 5.90 19.37 -0.53
C ILE A 176 4.53 19.02 0.04
N PHE A 177 4.17 17.75 0.02
CA PHE A 177 2.94 17.20 0.63
C PHE A 177 3.05 15.68 0.82
N SER A 178 2.08 15.11 1.52
CA SER A 178 1.90 13.66 1.66
C SER A 178 0.45 13.26 1.43
N VAL A 179 0.23 12.00 1.04
CA VAL A 179 -1.08 11.42 0.80
C VAL A 179 -1.17 10.07 1.50
N LEU A 180 -2.15 9.90 2.38
CA LEU A 180 -2.45 8.59 2.95
C LEU A 180 -2.94 7.64 1.86
N THR A 181 -2.39 6.44 1.86
CA THR A 181 -2.84 5.40 0.94
C THR A 181 -4.08 4.68 1.48
N PRO A 182 -4.97 4.17 0.60
CA PRO A 182 -6.19 3.49 1.05
C PRO A 182 -5.95 2.14 1.70
N PHE A 183 -4.77 1.56 1.50
CA PHE A 183 -4.39 0.25 2.03
C PHE A 183 -3.08 0.33 2.78
N ALA A 184 -2.88 -0.57 3.73
CA ALA A 184 -1.64 -0.71 4.49
C ALA A 184 -0.48 -1.19 3.61
N SER A 185 0.74 -0.97 4.10
CA SER A 185 1.99 -1.47 3.52
C SER A 185 2.19 -1.14 2.04
N PRO A 186 2.20 0.17 1.65
CA PRO A 186 2.59 0.59 0.31
C PRO A 186 4.08 0.34 0.09
N THR A 187 4.43 -0.49 -0.90
CA THR A 187 5.80 -0.95 -1.14
C THR A 187 6.42 -0.41 -2.42
N GLY A 188 5.65 -0.30 -3.50
CA GLY A 188 6.15 0.16 -4.79
C GLY A 188 5.33 1.31 -5.36
N LEU A 189 5.91 2.12 -6.24
CA LEU A 189 5.18 3.20 -6.93
C LEU A 189 5.69 3.43 -8.34
N ALA A 190 4.78 3.74 -9.26
CA ALA A 190 5.09 4.05 -10.65
C ALA A 190 4.08 5.04 -11.24
N PHE A 191 4.58 5.99 -12.03
CA PHE A 191 3.74 6.90 -12.79
C PHE A 191 3.49 6.36 -14.20
N ASN A 192 2.21 6.36 -14.61
CA ASN A 192 1.83 6.31 -16.00
C ASN A 192 1.58 7.73 -16.49
N SER A 193 2.38 8.19 -17.43
CA SER A 193 2.27 9.53 -18.03
C SER A 193 1.67 9.51 -19.46
N ASN A 194 1.05 8.40 -19.86
CA ASN A 194 0.46 8.25 -21.19
C ASN A 194 -0.88 9.01 -21.28
N GLU A 195 -1.20 9.52 -22.47
CA GLU A 195 -2.49 10.14 -22.85
C GLU A 195 -2.90 11.41 -22.07
N GLY A 196 -1.94 12.14 -21.47
CA GLY A 196 -2.23 13.44 -20.84
C GLY A 196 -2.97 13.37 -19.49
N GLN A 197 -3.28 12.18 -19.00
CA GLN A 197 -3.75 11.93 -17.65
C GLN A 197 -2.71 11.12 -16.89
N GLU A 198 -2.13 11.75 -15.89
CA GLU A 198 -1.18 11.06 -15.03
C GLU A 198 -1.88 10.21 -13.99
N THR A 199 -1.45 8.96 -13.87
CA THR A 199 -1.94 8.04 -12.85
C THR A 199 -0.75 7.50 -12.06
N LEU A 200 -0.80 7.65 -10.75
CA LEU A 200 0.15 7.03 -9.83
C LEU A 200 -0.37 5.65 -9.44
N TYR A 201 0.38 4.61 -9.76
CA TYR A 201 0.13 3.25 -9.29
C TYR A 201 0.96 2.98 -8.04
N VAL A 202 0.33 2.39 -7.03
CA VAL A 202 0.98 1.99 -5.78
C VAL A 202 0.81 0.49 -5.59
N ALA A 203 1.90 -0.22 -5.34
CA ALA A 203 1.86 -1.62 -4.93
C ALA A 203 1.73 -1.73 -3.42
N TYR A 204 1.03 -2.74 -2.99
CA TYR A 204 0.81 -3.09 -1.59
C TYR A 204 1.21 -4.53 -1.38
N THR A 205 1.96 -4.78 -0.31
CA THR A 205 2.40 -6.13 0.05
C THR A 205 2.25 -6.30 1.54
N ASP A 206 1.37 -7.19 1.96
CA ASP A 206 1.08 -7.47 3.36
C ASP A 206 0.94 -8.98 3.58
N ARG A 207 1.08 -9.39 4.84
CA ARG A 207 0.76 -10.74 5.27
C ARG A 207 -0.65 -10.76 5.83
N GLU A 208 -1.51 -11.51 5.20
CA GLU A 208 -2.86 -11.73 5.67
C GLU A 208 -2.94 -13.04 6.45
N MET A 209 -3.21 -12.95 7.75
CA MET A 209 -3.50 -14.13 8.55
C MET A 209 -4.90 -14.65 8.20
N TYR A 210 -5.00 -15.93 7.88
CA TYR A 210 -6.28 -16.55 7.58
C TYR A 210 -6.44 -17.90 8.30
N ILE A 211 -7.67 -18.18 8.69
CA ILE A 211 -8.06 -19.48 9.20
C ILE A 211 -8.49 -20.33 8.01
N ARG A 212 -7.86 -21.49 7.84
CA ARG A 212 -8.26 -22.41 6.80
C ARG A 212 -9.65 -22.96 7.13
N ASP A 213 -10.58 -22.64 6.25
CA ASP A 213 -11.99 -23.06 6.38
C ASP A 213 -12.11 -24.56 6.09
N ASN A 214 -11.76 -25.39 7.07
CA ASN A 214 -11.98 -26.83 7.01
C ASN A 214 -12.84 -27.23 8.21
N PRO A 215 -14.14 -27.51 8.02
CA PRO A 215 -15.04 -27.89 9.10
C PRO A 215 -14.65 -29.20 9.80
N ASN A 216 -13.72 -29.98 9.21
CA ASN A 216 -13.21 -31.22 9.78
C ASN A 216 -11.77 -31.05 10.32
N ALA A 217 -11.22 -29.84 10.39
CA ALA A 217 -9.92 -29.59 10.99
C ALA A 217 -10.00 -29.82 12.51
N GLU A 218 -8.95 -30.39 13.08
CA GLU A 218 -8.82 -30.48 14.52
C GLU A 218 -8.85 -29.10 15.17
N PRO A 219 -9.30 -28.97 16.43
CA PRO A 219 -9.52 -27.67 17.10
C PRO A 219 -8.25 -26.83 17.29
N ASN A 220 -7.07 -27.34 16.99
CA ASN A 220 -5.79 -26.64 17.02
C ASN A 220 -5.25 -26.36 15.61
N TYR A 221 -6.04 -25.74 14.76
CA TYR A 221 -5.52 -25.26 13.48
C TYR A 221 -4.62 -24.05 13.68
N GLU A 222 -3.45 -24.11 13.05
CA GLU A 222 -2.55 -22.97 13.01
C GLU A 222 -3.11 -21.91 12.07
N LEU A 223 -3.05 -20.66 12.52
CA LEU A 223 -3.22 -19.52 11.62
C LEU A 223 -2.10 -19.58 10.58
N GLN A 224 -2.47 -19.53 9.32
CA GLN A 224 -1.51 -19.49 8.22
C GLN A 224 -1.42 -18.07 7.68
N ASP A 225 -0.21 -17.62 7.41
CA ASP A 225 0.03 -16.38 6.71
C ASP A 225 -0.15 -16.61 5.20
N ARG A 226 -0.81 -15.68 4.54
CA ARG A 226 -0.92 -15.62 3.10
C ARG A 226 -0.37 -14.29 2.62
N ASP A 227 0.64 -14.33 1.76
CA ASP A 227 1.13 -13.14 1.11
C ASP A 227 0.04 -12.56 0.21
N ARG A 228 -0.22 -11.30 0.39
CA ARG A 228 -1.18 -10.54 -0.39
C ARG A 228 -0.46 -9.39 -1.07
N THR A 229 -0.36 -9.46 -2.38
CA THR A 229 0.17 -8.35 -3.18
C THR A 229 -0.82 -7.93 -4.25
N PHE A 230 -0.95 -6.64 -4.45
CA PHE A 230 -1.78 -6.05 -5.50
C PHE A 230 -1.31 -4.63 -5.80
N ILE A 231 -1.74 -4.10 -6.94
CA ILE A 231 -1.45 -2.74 -7.36
C ILE A 231 -2.76 -1.97 -7.47
N HIS A 232 -2.79 -0.75 -6.96
CA HIS A 232 -3.98 0.10 -6.99
C HIS A 232 -3.62 1.51 -7.45
N PRO A 233 -4.36 2.11 -8.39
CA PRO A 233 -4.13 3.49 -8.78
C PRO A 233 -4.52 4.44 -7.64
N LEU A 234 -3.60 5.32 -7.29
CA LEU A 234 -3.80 6.39 -6.32
C LEU A 234 -4.06 7.70 -7.05
N TYR A 235 -5.28 8.17 -6.97
CA TYR A 235 -5.65 9.49 -7.47
C TYR A 235 -5.57 10.48 -6.33
N PHE A 236 -5.05 11.65 -6.60
CA PHE A 236 -4.94 12.71 -5.60
C PHE A 236 -5.04 14.09 -6.25
N SER A 237 -5.33 15.10 -5.46
CA SER A 237 -5.21 16.50 -5.83
C SER A 237 -4.53 17.25 -4.71
N TYR A 238 -3.58 18.10 -5.04
CA TYR A 238 -2.88 18.94 -4.08
C TYR A 238 -3.25 20.42 -4.29
N ASN A 239 -3.73 21.04 -3.21
CA ASN A 239 -3.98 22.47 -3.20
C ASN A 239 -2.82 23.21 -2.52
N ARG A 240 -1.92 23.77 -3.33
CA ARG A 240 -0.73 24.46 -2.84
C ARG A 240 -1.04 25.71 -2.01
N GLN A 241 -2.15 26.42 -2.31
CA GLN A 241 -2.49 27.67 -1.57
C GLN A 241 -3.00 27.38 -0.16
N GLN A 242 -3.74 26.31 0.01
CA GLN A 242 -4.34 25.92 1.29
C GLN A 242 -3.53 24.81 2.00
N ASN A 243 -2.45 24.35 1.35
CA ASN A 243 -1.52 23.34 1.86
C ASN A 243 -2.20 22.03 2.34
N TYR A 244 -3.06 21.46 1.48
CA TYR A 244 -3.63 20.14 1.74
C TYR A 244 -3.61 19.27 0.48
N ALA A 245 -3.52 17.96 0.68
CA ALA A 245 -3.71 16.95 -0.35
C ALA A 245 -5.00 16.17 -0.08
N LEU A 246 -5.75 15.87 -1.14
CA LEU A 246 -6.93 15.01 -1.09
C LEU A 246 -6.68 13.82 -2.00
N SER A 247 -6.89 12.61 -1.49
CA SER A 247 -7.04 11.42 -2.32
C SER A 247 -8.48 11.31 -2.84
N ASN A 248 -8.72 10.38 -3.76
CA ASN A 248 -10.05 10.07 -4.22
C ASN A 248 -10.97 9.64 -3.06
N GLY A 249 -12.25 9.96 -3.21
CA GLY A 249 -13.27 9.43 -2.32
C GLY A 249 -13.45 7.93 -2.51
N TYR A 250 -13.51 7.20 -1.42
CA TYR A 250 -13.77 5.77 -1.38
C TYR A 250 -15.16 5.52 -0.82
N LEU A 251 -15.83 4.50 -1.33
CA LEU A 251 -16.97 3.89 -0.66
C LEU A 251 -16.42 2.83 0.28
N VAL A 252 -16.60 3.06 1.57
CA VAL A 252 -16.12 2.15 2.62
C VAL A 252 -17.34 1.43 3.19
N GLU A 253 -17.25 0.12 3.27
CA GLU A 253 -18.13 -0.71 4.07
C GLU A 253 -17.37 -1.14 5.31
N MET A 254 -17.89 -0.84 6.48
CA MET A 254 -17.26 -1.18 7.75
C MET A 254 -18.23 -1.97 8.60
N SER A 255 -17.81 -3.11 9.10
CA SER A 255 -18.56 -3.88 10.10
C SER A 255 -17.81 -3.89 11.41
N TYR A 256 -18.54 -3.61 12.50
CA TYR A 256 -18.04 -3.73 13.85
C TYR A 256 -18.92 -4.67 14.63
N THR A 257 -18.34 -5.68 15.24
CA THR A 257 -19.09 -6.68 16.03
C THR A 257 -18.45 -6.87 17.38
N GLU A 258 -19.30 -6.97 18.40
CA GLU A 258 -18.95 -7.35 19.76
C GLU A 258 -19.57 -8.68 20.12
N GLU A 259 -18.88 -9.38 20.99
CA GLU A 259 -19.34 -10.64 21.55
C GLU A 259 -19.33 -10.57 23.07
N ILE A 260 -20.48 -10.87 23.67
CA ILE A 260 -20.54 -11.21 25.09
C ILE A 260 -20.62 -12.74 25.19
N SER A 261 -19.53 -13.34 25.60
CA SER A 261 -19.46 -14.78 25.88
C SER A 261 -20.26 -15.11 27.14
N PRO A 262 -20.75 -16.36 27.32
CA PRO A 262 -21.40 -16.77 28.53
C PRO A 262 -20.53 -16.47 29.77
N LEU A 263 -21.15 -15.85 30.76
CA LEU A 263 -20.55 -15.53 32.04
C LEU A 263 -20.95 -16.56 33.09
N ASP A 264 -20.24 -16.65 34.18
CA ASP A 264 -20.72 -17.39 35.35
C ASP A 264 -22.08 -16.85 35.79
N ALA A 265 -22.87 -17.63 36.52
CA ALA A 265 -24.23 -17.27 36.92
C ALA A 265 -24.30 -15.95 37.72
N ILE A 266 -24.34 -14.86 36.99
CA ILE A 266 -24.45 -13.47 37.50
C ILE A 266 -25.83 -12.95 37.10
N LYS A 267 -26.56 -12.38 38.07
CA LYS A 267 -27.79 -11.68 37.77
C LYS A 267 -27.49 -10.22 37.40
N ILE A 268 -27.74 -9.87 36.15
CA ILE A 268 -27.65 -8.49 35.64
C ILE A 268 -29.05 -8.06 35.24
N ASP A 269 -29.63 -7.11 35.93
CA ASP A 269 -31.03 -6.71 35.70
C ASP A 269 -31.15 -5.77 34.48
N ASN A 270 -30.17 -4.91 34.22
CA ASN A 270 -30.16 -4.00 33.07
C ASN A 270 -28.73 -3.90 32.52
N LEU A 271 -28.52 -4.38 31.31
CA LEU A 271 -27.27 -4.23 30.62
C LEU A 271 -27.46 -3.29 29.43
N GLU A 272 -26.61 -2.29 29.35
CA GLU A 272 -26.56 -1.37 28.24
C GLU A 272 -25.13 -1.34 27.69
N TRP A 273 -24.97 -1.57 26.39
CA TRP A 273 -23.69 -1.51 25.70
C TRP A 273 -23.69 -0.35 24.72
N ARG A 274 -22.65 0.46 24.72
CA ARG A 274 -22.54 1.66 23.90
C ARG A 274 -21.35 1.57 22.96
N ILE A 275 -21.60 1.77 21.66
CA ILE A 275 -20.59 1.73 20.60
C ILE A 275 -20.61 3.09 19.90
N ALA A 276 -19.45 3.70 19.71
CA ALA A 276 -19.33 4.92 18.93
C ALA A 276 -19.62 4.60 17.44
N LEU A 277 -20.48 5.39 16.81
CA LEU A 277 -20.73 5.35 15.38
C LEU A 277 -19.92 6.44 14.68
N PRO A 278 -19.52 6.25 13.40
CA PRO A 278 -18.85 7.27 12.65
C PRO A 278 -19.70 8.54 12.52
N ALA A 279 -19.05 9.69 12.59
CA ALA A 279 -19.68 10.99 12.45
C ALA A 279 -19.67 11.46 11.00
N GLU A 280 -20.67 12.21 10.58
CA GLU A 280 -20.61 12.96 9.34
C GLU A 280 -19.68 14.17 9.48
N THR A 281 -18.83 14.36 8.48
CA THR A 281 -17.91 15.48 8.39
C THR A 281 -17.91 16.08 6.98
N ASP A 282 -17.15 17.13 6.75
CA ASP A 282 -16.96 17.67 5.40
C ASP A 282 -16.29 16.69 4.45
N ARG A 283 -15.59 15.69 4.99
CA ARG A 283 -14.83 14.67 4.23
C ARG A 283 -15.46 13.28 4.25
N GLN A 284 -16.48 13.04 5.07
CA GLN A 284 -17.10 11.74 5.26
C GLN A 284 -18.63 11.87 5.31
N LYS A 285 -19.29 11.07 4.49
CA LYS A 285 -20.76 10.96 4.45
C LYS A 285 -21.18 9.55 4.79
N ILE A 286 -22.08 9.42 5.75
CA ILE A 286 -22.62 8.12 6.14
C ILE A 286 -23.89 7.87 5.30
N ARG A 287 -23.89 6.81 4.51
CA ARG A 287 -25.06 6.44 3.67
C ARG A 287 -26.09 5.65 4.43
N SER A 288 -25.62 4.69 5.23
CA SER A 288 -26.51 3.86 6.06
C SER A 288 -25.76 3.29 7.25
N VAL A 289 -26.49 3.03 8.32
CA VAL A 289 -26.04 2.27 9.48
C VAL A 289 -27.09 1.20 9.75
N GLN A 290 -26.67 -0.04 9.87
CA GLN A 290 -27.57 -1.18 10.10
C GLN A 290 -27.11 -1.96 11.33
N ALA A 291 -28.04 -2.49 12.10
CA ALA A 291 -27.74 -3.33 13.24
C ALA A 291 -27.30 -4.75 12.79
N ILE A 292 -26.29 -5.29 13.45
CA ILE A 292 -25.90 -6.69 13.36
C ILE A 292 -26.38 -7.39 14.64
N GLY A 293 -27.08 -8.49 14.51
CA GLY A 293 -27.57 -9.27 15.64
C GLY A 293 -28.71 -8.58 16.39
N LEU A 294 -28.41 -7.74 17.36
CA LEU A 294 -29.38 -7.03 18.17
C LEU A 294 -29.68 -5.62 17.63
N PRO A 295 -30.94 -5.13 17.73
CA PRO A 295 -31.26 -3.76 17.39
C PRO A 295 -30.64 -2.80 18.41
N PHE A 296 -30.35 -1.57 17.95
CA PHE A 296 -29.89 -0.47 18.81
C PHE A 296 -30.76 0.78 18.63
N SER A 297 -30.72 1.65 19.59
CA SER A 297 -31.15 3.04 19.46
C SER A 297 -29.95 3.96 19.26
N GLU A 298 -30.10 4.98 18.42
CA GLU A 298 -29.04 5.96 18.22
C GLU A 298 -29.23 7.15 19.15
N GLU A 299 -28.13 7.56 19.81
CA GLU A 299 -28.05 8.75 20.63
C GLU A 299 -26.91 9.64 20.11
N VAL A 300 -27.03 10.95 20.34
CA VAL A 300 -25.95 11.90 20.10
C VAL A 300 -25.57 12.53 21.43
N LYS A 301 -24.31 12.36 21.84
CA LYS A 301 -23.77 12.95 23.05
C LYS A 301 -22.50 13.73 22.72
N GLU A 302 -22.49 15.01 23.04
CA GLU A 302 -21.35 15.91 22.78
C GLU A 302 -20.86 15.88 21.32
N GLY A 303 -21.79 15.73 20.37
CA GLY A 303 -21.49 15.64 18.93
C GLY A 303 -21.09 14.25 18.45
N GLN A 304 -20.89 13.26 19.32
CA GLN A 304 -20.61 11.88 18.98
C GLN A 304 -21.90 11.09 18.81
N ARG A 305 -22.05 10.40 17.66
CA ARG A 305 -23.11 9.42 17.44
C ARG A 305 -22.78 8.13 18.18
N ILE A 306 -23.76 7.53 18.83
CA ILE A 306 -23.58 6.34 19.66
C ILE A 306 -24.73 5.37 19.38
N ALA A 307 -24.39 4.12 19.07
CA ALA A 307 -25.34 3.00 19.09
C ALA A 307 -25.49 2.50 20.52
N VAL A 308 -26.72 2.43 21.00
CA VAL A 308 -27.06 1.96 22.36
C VAL A 308 -27.83 0.66 22.26
N PHE A 309 -27.20 -0.43 22.64
CA PHE A 309 -27.79 -1.76 22.72
C PHE A 309 -28.33 -1.98 24.13
N LYS A 310 -29.62 -2.32 24.25
CA LYS A 310 -30.27 -2.63 25.53
C LYS A 310 -30.63 -4.10 25.58
N PHE A 311 -30.20 -4.73 26.66
CA PHE A 311 -30.48 -6.13 26.92
C PHE A 311 -31.56 -6.23 27.98
N ASP A 312 -32.81 -6.23 27.52
CA ASP A 312 -33.96 -6.50 28.38
C ASP A 312 -33.97 -8.01 28.72
N ASN A 313 -33.87 -8.34 29.99
CA ASN A 313 -33.75 -9.73 30.45
C ASN A 313 -32.42 -10.42 30.00
N PHE A 314 -31.31 -9.78 30.26
CA PHE A 314 -30.00 -10.35 29.96
C PHE A 314 -29.82 -11.74 30.64
N ASN A 315 -29.53 -12.74 29.82
CA ASN A 315 -29.21 -14.08 30.29
C ASN A 315 -27.69 -14.30 30.24
N SER A 316 -27.04 -14.35 31.41
CA SER A 316 -25.57 -14.52 31.50
C SER A 316 -25.06 -15.84 30.95
N GLU A 317 -25.88 -16.86 30.79
CA GLU A 317 -25.49 -18.16 30.24
C GLU A 317 -25.56 -18.21 28.71
N GLN A 318 -26.05 -17.13 28.08
CA GLN A 318 -26.23 -17.04 26.63
C GLN A 318 -25.12 -16.22 25.99
N ARG A 319 -24.68 -16.64 24.78
CA ARG A 319 -23.81 -15.87 23.92
C ARG A 319 -24.61 -14.82 23.15
N TYR A 320 -24.10 -13.59 23.12
CA TYR A 320 -24.67 -12.51 22.34
C TYR A 320 -23.62 -11.99 21.34
N ILE A 321 -24.02 -11.85 20.08
CA ILE A 321 -23.23 -11.18 19.03
C ILE A 321 -24.08 -10.02 18.51
N PHE A 322 -23.49 -8.82 18.51
CA PHE A 322 -24.17 -7.62 18.09
C PHE A 322 -23.16 -6.58 17.58
N GLY A 323 -23.64 -5.59 16.85
CA GLY A 323 -22.77 -4.57 16.27
C GLY A 323 -23.48 -3.70 15.25
N SER A 324 -22.69 -3.06 14.39
CA SER A 324 -23.13 -2.19 13.31
C SER A 324 -22.43 -2.52 12.00
N LEU A 325 -23.17 -2.36 10.89
CA LEU A 325 -22.67 -2.35 9.53
C LEU A 325 -22.91 -0.95 8.95
N GLU A 326 -21.89 -0.34 8.45
CA GLU A 326 -21.87 1.07 8.03
C GLU A 326 -21.37 1.19 6.58
N HIS A 327 -22.01 2.10 5.82
CA HIS A 327 -21.66 2.39 4.42
C HIS A 327 -21.44 3.88 4.21
#